data_3fea7d0c460772c8ba3811d1bcf0ac47
#
_entry.id   3fea7d0c460772c8ba3811d1bcf0ac47
#
_cell.length_a   1.000
_cell.length_b   1.000
_cell.length_c   1.000
_cell.angle_alpha   90.00
_cell.angle_beta   90.00
_cell.angle_gamma   90.00
#
_symmetry.space_group_name_H-M   'P 1'
#
loop_
_entity.id
_entity.type
_entity.pdbx_description
1 polymer ?
#
loop_
_entity_poly.entity_id
_entity_poly.type
_entity_poly.pdbx_seq_one_letter_code
_entity_poly.pdbx_strand_id
1 'polypeptide(L)'
;MDSTNKIINEKRSKTRRAKLRNYRIEIKLVGKPIYQFRVINVTTKGAGLLIKDDSAFLQMIEVGQIVEADFISPEGTAPSGLYEAEIKHITKLDMQEYRGHQLIGLSILKKVDD
;
A
#
# COMPACT_ATOMS: atom_id res chain seq x y z
N MET A 1 -7.40 -17.86 -28.43
CA MET A 1 -7.88 -18.27 -27.15
C MET A 1 -7.03 -17.67 -26.07
N ASP A 2 -5.74 -17.86 -26.13
CA ASP A 2 -4.86 -17.24 -25.15
C ASP A 2 -4.97 -15.72 -25.17
N SER A 3 -5.19 -15.15 -26.35
CA SER A 3 -5.31 -13.71 -26.46
C SER A 3 -6.51 -13.18 -25.70
N THR A 4 -7.61 -13.95 -25.64
CA THR A 4 -8.80 -13.54 -24.93
C THR A 4 -8.53 -13.44 -23.44
N ASN A 5 -7.82 -14.42 -22.88
CA ASN A 5 -7.48 -14.40 -21.46
C ASN A 5 -6.55 -13.26 -21.12
N LYS A 6 -5.59 -12.97 -21.99
CA LYS A 6 -4.70 -11.83 -21.79
C LYS A 6 -5.47 -10.53 -21.77
N ILE A 7 -6.41 -10.36 -22.67
CA ILE A 7 -7.22 -9.15 -22.74
C ILE A 7 -7.99 -8.95 -21.44
N ILE A 8 -8.59 -10.02 -20.92
CA ILE A 8 -9.34 -9.95 -19.67
C ILE A 8 -8.44 -9.54 -18.53
N ASN A 9 -7.25 -10.13 -18.45
CA ASN A 9 -6.31 -9.79 -17.40
C ASN A 9 -5.84 -8.35 -17.49
N GLU A 10 -5.60 -7.88 -18.70
CA GLU A 10 -5.19 -6.49 -18.90
C GLU A 10 -6.28 -5.54 -18.46
N LYS A 11 -7.52 -5.83 -18.78
CA LYS A 11 -8.63 -5.00 -18.34
C LYS A 11 -8.68 -4.89 -16.82
N ARG A 12 -8.53 -6.01 -16.13
CA ARG A 12 -8.53 -6.00 -14.67
C ARG A 12 -7.41 -5.13 -14.13
N SER A 13 -6.22 -5.27 -14.69
CA SER A 13 -5.08 -4.50 -14.24
C SER A 13 -5.31 -3.01 -14.45
N LYS A 14 -5.83 -2.64 -15.61
CA LYS A 14 -6.10 -1.25 -15.91
C LYS A 14 -7.16 -0.67 -14.99
N THR A 15 -8.23 -1.42 -14.75
CA THR A 15 -9.30 -0.99 -13.86
C THR A 15 -8.77 -0.79 -12.45
N ARG A 16 -7.97 -1.74 -11.99
CA ARG A 16 -7.37 -1.66 -10.66
C ARG A 16 -6.48 -0.44 -10.52
N ARG A 17 -5.65 -0.17 -11.53
CA ARG A 17 -4.75 1.00 -11.51
C ARG A 17 -5.55 2.29 -11.47
N ALA A 18 -6.61 2.37 -12.23
CA ALA A 18 -7.46 3.55 -12.23
C ALA A 18 -8.05 3.80 -10.85
N LYS A 19 -8.52 2.76 -10.18
CA LYS A 19 -9.06 2.88 -8.83
C LYS A 19 -7.99 3.26 -7.82
N LEU A 20 -6.77 2.76 -8.00
CA LEU A 20 -5.69 3.04 -7.06
C LEU A 20 -5.13 4.44 -7.21
N ARG A 21 -5.46 5.15 -8.26
CA ARG A 21 -4.92 6.48 -8.51
C ARG A 21 -5.07 7.40 -7.31
N ASN A 22 -6.21 7.33 -6.65
CA ASN A 22 -6.51 8.18 -5.49
C ASN A 22 -6.56 7.39 -4.19
N TYR A 23 -6.05 6.19 -4.19
CA TYR A 23 -6.05 5.35 -3.00
C TYR A 23 -4.83 5.69 -2.17
N ARG A 24 -5.05 6.05 -0.92
CA ARG A 24 -3.96 6.46 -0.02
C ARG A 24 -4.05 5.71 1.28
N ILE A 25 -2.95 5.72 2.00
CA ILE A 25 -2.89 5.14 3.33
C ILE A 25 -2.21 6.12 4.26
N GLU A 26 -2.74 6.27 5.46
CA GLU A 26 -2.12 7.05 6.51
C GLU A 26 -1.61 6.12 7.58
N ILE A 27 -0.35 6.25 7.94
CA ILE A 27 0.27 5.40 8.95
C ILE A 27 0.61 6.22 10.16
N LYS A 28 0.16 5.73 11.32
CA LYS A 28 0.40 6.36 12.62
C LYS A 28 1.44 5.58 13.38
N LEU A 29 2.49 6.29 13.79
CA LEU A 29 3.50 5.75 14.68
C LEU A 29 3.44 6.55 15.98
N VAL A 30 3.56 5.86 17.10
CA VAL A 30 3.46 6.51 18.42
C VAL A 30 4.48 7.63 18.54
N GLY A 31 3.99 8.83 18.90
CA GLY A 31 4.86 9.97 19.11
C GLY A 31 5.42 10.60 17.84
N LYS A 32 4.89 10.23 16.68
CA LYS A 32 5.39 10.72 15.40
C LYS A 32 4.25 11.35 14.59
N PRO A 33 4.59 12.19 13.61
CA PRO A 33 3.55 12.70 12.70
C PRO A 33 2.87 11.58 11.95
N ILE A 34 1.68 11.86 11.45
CA ILE A 34 0.98 10.93 10.57
C ILE A 34 1.58 11.05 9.18
N TYR A 35 1.96 9.91 8.62
CA TYR A 35 2.51 9.86 7.26
C TYR A 35 1.46 9.34 6.29
N GLN A 36 1.35 9.99 5.14
CA GLN A 36 0.42 9.57 4.10
C GLN A 36 1.21 9.11 2.89
N PHE A 37 0.81 7.96 2.35
CA PHE A 37 1.50 7.36 1.22
C PHE A 37 0.51 6.94 0.15
N ARG A 38 1.04 6.83 -1.06
CA ARG A 38 0.30 6.32 -2.19
C ARG A 38 0.34 4.79 -2.17
N VAL A 39 -0.81 4.19 -2.41
CA VAL A 39 -0.96 2.74 -2.49
C VAL A 39 -0.82 2.34 -3.96
N ILE A 40 0.08 1.41 -4.26
CA ILE A 40 0.28 0.95 -5.64
C ILE A 40 -0.32 -0.42 -5.91
N ASN A 41 -0.62 -1.17 -4.85
CA ASN A 41 -1.44 -2.36 -4.99
C ASN A 41 -2.13 -2.62 -3.66
N VAL A 42 -3.28 -3.25 -3.71
CA VAL A 42 -4.06 -3.54 -2.50
C VAL A 42 -4.98 -4.73 -2.76
N THR A 43 -5.08 -5.57 -1.74
CA THR A 43 -6.06 -6.64 -1.66
C THR A 43 -6.65 -6.60 -0.26
N THR A 44 -7.61 -7.47 0.03
CA THR A 44 -8.14 -7.55 1.38
C THR A 44 -7.12 -8.07 2.40
N LYS A 45 -6.00 -8.63 1.91
CA LYS A 45 -4.99 -9.23 2.79
C LYS A 45 -3.77 -8.36 2.97
N GLY A 46 -3.57 -7.37 2.12
CA GLY A 46 -2.37 -6.56 2.21
C GLY A 46 -2.31 -5.45 1.19
N ALA A 47 -1.25 -4.66 1.27
CA ALA A 47 -1.07 -3.51 0.40
C ALA A 47 0.40 -3.27 0.14
N GLY A 48 0.69 -2.64 -0.98
CA GLY A 48 2.02 -2.16 -1.31
C GLY A 48 2.03 -0.65 -1.35
N LEU A 49 3.00 -0.06 -0.67
CA LEU A 49 3.16 1.39 -0.57
C LEU A 49 4.44 1.82 -1.22
N LEU A 50 4.39 2.95 -1.90
CA LEU A 50 5.55 3.53 -2.55
C LEU A 50 6.06 4.68 -1.69
N ILE A 51 7.31 4.57 -1.24
CA ILE A 51 7.90 5.54 -0.31
C ILE A 51 9.23 6.01 -0.87
N LYS A 52 9.47 7.32 -0.84
CA LYS A 52 10.73 7.87 -1.33
C LYS A 52 11.91 7.37 -0.49
N ASP A 53 13.03 7.12 -1.15
CA ASP A 53 14.25 6.65 -0.49
C ASP A 53 14.70 7.55 0.65
N ASP A 54 14.49 8.84 0.53
CA ASP A 54 14.93 9.81 1.53
C ASP A 54 13.89 10.12 2.61
N SER A 55 12.79 9.38 2.62
CA SER A 55 11.75 9.60 3.62
C SER A 55 12.25 9.24 5.01
N ALA A 56 12.03 10.12 5.97
CA ALA A 56 12.35 9.84 7.36
C ALA A 56 11.57 8.65 7.90
N PHE A 57 10.41 8.37 7.32
CA PHE A 57 9.58 7.24 7.72
C PHE A 57 10.33 5.92 7.64
N LEU A 58 11.18 5.76 6.61
CA LEU A 58 11.94 4.52 6.43
C LEU A 58 12.91 4.24 7.57
N GLN A 59 13.33 5.28 8.28
CA GLN A 59 14.25 5.12 9.40
C GLN A 59 13.53 4.79 10.70
N MET A 60 12.20 4.88 10.70
CA MET A 60 11.40 4.66 11.90
C MET A 60 10.67 3.32 11.90
N ILE A 61 10.85 2.53 10.85
CA ILE A 61 10.14 1.26 10.70
C ILE A 61 11.10 0.11 10.47
N GLU A 62 10.60 -1.09 10.73
CA GLU A 62 11.36 -2.31 10.44
C GLU A 62 10.40 -3.44 10.12
N VAL A 63 10.90 -4.44 9.43
CA VAL A 63 10.12 -5.63 9.09
C VAL A 63 9.65 -6.31 10.36
N GLY A 64 8.39 -6.68 10.40
CA GLY A 64 7.76 -7.31 11.56
C GLY A 64 7.03 -6.35 12.46
N GLN A 65 7.21 -5.06 12.26
CA GLN A 65 6.55 -4.05 13.10
C GLN A 65 5.06 -3.97 12.80
N ILE A 66 4.27 -3.84 13.86
CA ILE A 66 2.82 -3.64 13.74
C ILE A 66 2.54 -2.14 13.77
N VAL A 67 1.77 -1.67 12.81
CA VAL A 67 1.42 -0.25 12.72
C VAL A 67 -0.09 -0.11 12.55
N GLU A 68 -0.60 1.07 12.86
CA GLU A 68 -1.98 1.42 12.53
C GLU A 68 -1.99 2.09 11.17
N ALA A 69 -2.82 1.57 10.28
CA ALA A 69 -2.90 2.03 8.91
C ALA A 69 -4.36 2.37 8.58
N ASP A 70 -4.59 3.61 8.20
CA ASP A 70 -5.91 4.09 7.81
C ASP A 70 -5.99 4.09 6.29
N PHE A 71 -6.82 3.20 5.74
CA PHE A 71 -6.96 3.05 4.31
C PHE A 71 -8.03 4.02 3.80
N ILE A 72 -7.61 4.96 2.98
CA ILE A 72 -8.48 6.00 2.44
C ILE A 72 -8.82 5.65 1.01
N SER A 73 -9.94 4.94 0.86
CA SER A 73 -10.41 4.49 -0.44
C SER A 73 -11.42 5.51 -0.96
N PRO A 74 -11.19 6.08 -2.14
CA PRO A 74 -12.10 7.10 -2.67
C PRO A 74 -13.50 6.58 -2.93
N GLU A 75 -13.63 5.28 -3.18
CA GLU A 75 -14.94 4.70 -3.49
C GLU A 75 -15.48 3.83 -2.35
N GLY A 76 -14.81 3.85 -1.21
CA GLY A 76 -15.24 3.05 -0.07
C GLY A 76 -15.06 1.56 -0.24
N THR A 77 -14.33 1.12 -1.27
CA THR A 77 -14.06 -0.30 -1.47
C THR A 77 -13.07 -0.82 -0.42
N ALA A 78 -13.25 -2.05 0.00
CA ALA A 78 -12.38 -2.65 1.00
C ALA A 78 -10.98 -2.91 0.44
N PRO A 79 -9.92 -2.73 1.24
CA PRO A 79 -9.98 -2.26 2.62
C PRO A 79 -10.24 -0.77 2.69
N SER A 80 -10.97 -0.35 3.71
CA SER A 80 -11.27 1.06 3.95
C SER A 80 -11.37 1.25 5.45
N GLY A 81 -10.76 2.31 5.98
CA GLY A 81 -10.75 2.58 7.39
C GLY A 81 -9.48 2.11 8.08
N LEU A 82 -9.52 2.05 9.40
CA LEU A 82 -8.35 1.82 10.23
C LEU A 82 -8.13 0.33 10.49
N TYR A 83 -6.91 -0.13 10.22
CA TYR A 83 -6.52 -1.52 10.43
C TYR A 83 -5.20 -1.59 11.16
N GLU A 84 -4.98 -2.71 11.86
CA GLU A 84 -3.64 -3.09 12.26
C GLU A 84 -2.99 -3.83 11.11
N ALA A 85 -1.76 -3.47 10.82
CA ALA A 85 -1.03 -4.07 9.72
C ALA A 85 0.42 -4.34 10.14
N GLU A 86 1.00 -5.36 9.56
CA GLU A 86 2.39 -5.73 9.82
C GLU A 86 3.24 -5.39 8.61
N ILE A 87 4.41 -4.81 8.85
CA ILE A 87 5.37 -4.54 7.78
C ILE A 87 6.06 -5.85 7.44
N LYS A 88 5.78 -6.38 6.24
CA LYS A 88 6.30 -7.68 5.82
C LYS A 88 7.61 -7.59 5.08
N HIS A 89 7.80 -6.54 4.30
CA HIS A 89 9.07 -6.36 3.58
C HIS A 89 9.26 -4.89 3.22
N ILE A 90 10.51 -4.54 3.04
CA ILE A 90 10.95 -3.22 2.58
C ILE A 90 11.93 -3.51 1.46
N THR A 91 11.54 -3.17 0.24
CA THR A 91 12.28 -3.56 -0.96
C THR A 91 12.62 -2.36 -1.81
N LYS A 92 13.88 -2.21 -2.15
CA LYS A 92 14.30 -1.17 -3.07
C LYS A 92 13.91 -1.59 -4.49
N LEU A 93 13.30 -0.66 -5.23
CA LEU A 93 12.82 -0.95 -6.58
C LEU A 93 13.86 -0.54 -7.60
N ASP A 94 14.16 -1.46 -8.53
CA ASP A 94 15.11 -1.21 -9.59
C ASP A 94 14.45 -0.70 -10.86
N MET A 95 13.13 -0.75 -10.94
CA MET A 95 12.40 -0.32 -12.12
C MET A 95 12.53 1.18 -12.30
N GLN A 96 12.74 1.58 -13.54
CA GLN A 96 12.98 2.98 -13.85
C GLN A 96 11.84 3.89 -13.42
N GLU A 97 10.61 3.43 -13.57
CA GLU A 97 9.44 4.24 -13.19
C GLU A 97 9.34 4.49 -11.69
N TYR A 98 10.04 3.67 -10.88
CA TYR A 98 10.02 3.82 -9.42
C TYR A 98 11.39 4.17 -8.87
N ARG A 99 12.27 4.71 -9.71
CA ARG A 99 13.61 5.08 -9.26
C ARG A 99 13.52 6.08 -8.11
N GLY A 100 14.33 5.87 -7.08
CA GLY A 100 14.35 6.73 -5.91
C GLY A 100 13.26 6.39 -4.91
N HIS A 101 12.59 5.24 -5.06
CA HIS A 101 11.53 4.81 -4.17
C HIS A 101 11.77 3.40 -3.69
N GLN A 102 11.13 3.07 -2.57
CA GLN A 102 11.11 1.73 -2.01
C GLN A 102 9.67 1.26 -1.88
N LEU A 103 9.49 -0.05 -1.98
CA LEU A 103 8.19 -0.67 -1.81
C LEU A 103 8.08 -1.24 -0.42
N ILE A 104 7.05 -0.82 0.31
CA ILE A 104 6.74 -1.37 1.63
C ILE A 104 5.55 -2.30 1.46
N GLY A 105 5.72 -3.56 1.82
CA GLY A 105 4.63 -4.52 1.81
C GLY A 105 4.00 -4.63 3.18
N LEU A 106 2.70 -4.44 3.24
CA LEU A 106 1.93 -4.57 4.48
C LEU A 106 1.02 -5.78 4.41
N SER A 107 0.91 -6.49 5.52
CA SER A 107 -0.08 -7.54 5.71
C SER A 107 -1.15 -7.00 6.64
N ILE A 108 -2.41 -7.06 6.21
CA ILE A 108 -3.52 -6.59 7.03
C ILE A 108 -3.86 -7.66 8.04
N LEU A 109 -3.85 -7.31 9.33
CA LEU A 109 -4.09 -8.24 10.41
C LEU A 109 -5.54 -8.23 10.85
N LYS A 110 -6.05 -7.06 11.19
CA LYS A 110 -7.44 -6.93 11.63
C LYS A 110 -7.89 -5.49 11.51
N LYS A 111 -9.20 -5.32 11.41
CA LYS A 111 -9.80 -3.98 11.43
C LYS A 111 -9.85 -3.49 12.87
N VAL A 112 -9.53 -2.23 13.06
CA VAL A 112 -9.61 -1.60 14.38
C VAL A 112 -11.04 -1.11 14.58
N ASP A 113 -11.69 -1.58 15.64
CA ASP A 113 -13.02 -1.13 15.97
C ASP A 113 -12.94 0.06 16.90
N ASP A 114 -13.78 1.03 16.66
CA ASP A 114 -13.85 2.22 17.49
C ASP A 114 -14.73 2.00 18.72
#